data_6e7adcbb3c3bf8635bdcacd25f9dada7
#
_entry.id   6e7adcbb3c3bf8635bdcacd25f9dada7
#
_cell.length_a   1.000
_cell.length_b   1.000
_cell.length_c   1.000
_cell.angle_alpha   90.00
_cell.angle_beta   90.00
_cell.angle_gamma   90.00
#
_symmetry.space_group_name_H-M   'P 1'
#
loop_
_entity.id
_entity.type
_entity.pdbx_description
1 polymer ?
#
loop_
_entity_poly.entity_id
_entity_poly.type
_entity_poly.pdbx_seq_one_letter_code
_entity_poly.pdbx_strand_id
1 'polypeptide(L)'
;GCGASYFSQQCVFRLAPKAGIDIPSSLTDAEKLKFVQSVLDSGYGGAAKIWQSMGIYLGYGIAHYAEFYDIKHVLILGRCTSGNGGNLLLEGVTSVFEAEFPELLKTIEIHLPSEKLRRVGQSIAAASLPVIEQVQA
;
A
#
# COMPACT_ATOMS: atom_id res chain seq x y z
N GLY A 1 1.90 7.79 14.92
CA GLY A 1 2.35 8.10 13.57
C GLY A 1 1.20 8.21 12.60
N CYS A 2 1.43 8.85 11.46
CA CYS A 2 0.43 8.97 10.42
C CYS A 2 0.55 7.81 9.44
N GLY A 3 -0.56 7.15 9.06
CA GLY A 3 -0.58 6.04 8.10
C GLY A 3 0.09 6.37 6.76
N ALA A 4 0.02 7.62 6.31
CA ALA A 4 0.72 8.06 5.10
C ALA A 4 2.24 7.82 5.16
N SER A 5 2.86 7.88 6.32
CA SER A 5 4.30 7.60 6.49
C SER A 5 4.66 6.12 6.40
N TYR A 6 3.68 5.23 6.46
CA TYR A 6 3.87 3.78 6.51
C TYR A 6 3.29 3.04 5.30
N PHE A 7 2.21 3.57 4.69
CA PHE A 7 1.45 2.89 3.64
C PHE A 7 1.48 3.61 2.28
N SER A 8 2.35 4.63 2.11
CA SER A 8 2.44 5.41 0.88
C SER A 8 3.88 5.50 0.35
N GLN A 9 4.06 6.24 -0.74
CA GLN A 9 5.38 6.53 -1.29
C GLN A 9 6.35 7.16 -0.27
N GLN A 10 5.86 7.83 0.77
CA GLN A 10 6.69 8.37 1.84
C GLN A 10 7.41 7.26 2.62
N CYS A 11 6.79 6.09 2.76
CA CYS A 11 7.44 4.92 3.32
C CYS A 11 8.63 4.47 2.46
N VAL A 12 8.45 4.45 1.14
CA VAL A 12 9.51 4.10 0.19
C VAL A 12 10.71 5.03 0.35
N PHE A 13 10.48 6.35 0.40
CA PHE A 13 11.55 7.34 0.54
C PHE A 13 12.27 7.23 1.89
N ARG A 14 11.52 6.97 2.95
CA ARG A 14 12.07 6.81 4.29
C ARG A 14 12.92 5.55 4.45
N LEU A 15 12.56 4.48 3.76
CA LEU A 15 13.25 3.19 3.86
C LEU A 15 14.40 3.05 2.84
N ALA A 16 14.38 3.79 1.73
CA ALA A 16 15.38 3.70 0.68
C ALA A 16 16.83 3.85 1.20
N PRO A 17 17.19 4.85 2.03
CA PRO A 17 18.55 4.97 2.55
C PRO A 17 18.93 3.77 3.44
N LYS A 18 17.98 3.21 4.20
CA LYS A 18 18.22 2.03 5.04
C LYS A 18 18.42 0.76 4.20
N ALA A 19 17.89 0.74 3.00
CA ALA A 19 18.07 -0.33 2.03
C ALA A 19 19.32 -0.13 1.14
N GLY A 20 20.13 0.89 1.40
CA GLY A 20 21.32 1.19 0.60
C GLY A 20 21.00 1.85 -0.74
N ILE A 21 19.83 2.49 -0.87
CA ILE A 21 19.41 3.20 -2.08
C ILE A 21 19.49 4.70 -1.82
N ASP A 22 20.43 5.35 -2.49
CA ASP A 22 20.59 6.81 -2.43
C ASP A 22 19.74 7.47 -3.52
N ILE A 23 18.67 8.16 -3.10
CA ILE A 23 17.75 8.84 -4.00
C ILE A 23 18.25 10.25 -4.26
N PRO A 24 18.48 10.65 -5.53
CA PRO A 24 18.91 12.02 -5.83
C PRO A 24 17.91 13.06 -5.31
N SER A 25 18.43 14.07 -4.57
CA SER A 25 17.60 15.08 -3.93
C SER A 25 16.89 16.03 -4.92
N SER A 26 17.41 16.13 -6.14
CA SER A 26 16.85 16.97 -7.21
C SER A 26 15.56 16.43 -7.82
N LEU A 27 15.22 15.16 -7.56
CA LEU A 27 14.04 14.51 -8.13
C LEU A 27 12.76 14.95 -7.43
N THR A 28 11.68 15.09 -8.19
CA THR A 28 10.32 15.20 -7.65
C THR A 28 9.89 13.89 -6.99
N ASP A 29 8.88 13.91 -6.15
CA ASP A 29 8.40 12.70 -5.47
C ASP A 29 7.95 11.59 -6.45
N ALA A 30 7.37 11.97 -7.59
CA ALA A 30 7.00 11.00 -8.63
C ALA A 30 8.23 10.34 -9.29
N GLU A 31 9.29 11.11 -9.51
CA GLU A 31 10.56 10.63 -10.06
C GLU A 31 11.33 9.79 -9.05
N LYS A 32 11.36 10.19 -7.78
CA LYS A 32 11.94 9.39 -6.69
C LYS A 32 11.29 8.01 -6.62
N LEU A 33 9.95 7.95 -6.66
CA LEU A 33 9.25 6.68 -6.64
C LEU A 33 9.61 5.82 -7.85
N LYS A 34 9.61 6.39 -9.07
CA LYS A 34 10.02 5.67 -10.28
C LYS A 34 11.47 5.18 -10.19
N PHE A 35 12.37 5.99 -9.64
CA PHE A 35 13.77 5.61 -9.44
C PHE A 35 13.88 4.37 -8.56
N VAL A 36 13.22 4.34 -7.38
CA VAL A 36 13.28 3.18 -6.49
C VAL A 36 12.56 1.97 -7.10
N GLN A 37 11.49 2.17 -7.86
CA GLN A 37 10.83 1.10 -8.62
C GLN A 37 11.75 0.51 -9.69
N SER A 38 12.53 1.31 -10.41
CA SER A 38 13.51 0.78 -11.37
C SER A 38 14.62 -0.03 -10.70
N VAL A 39 15.02 0.35 -9.49
CA VAL A 39 15.96 -0.44 -8.68
C VAL A 39 15.33 -1.77 -8.24
N LEU A 40 14.04 -1.79 -7.91
CA LEU A 40 13.30 -3.02 -7.63
C LEU A 40 13.26 -3.92 -8.86
N ASP A 41 12.93 -3.37 -10.03
CA ASP A 41 12.82 -4.11 -11.28
C ASP A 41 14.18 -4.68 -11.75
N SER A 42 15.30 -4.07 -11.34
CA SER A 42 16.63 -4.62 -11.55
C SER A 42 16.97 -5.85 -10.70
N GLY A 43 16.08 -6.23 -9.78
CA GLY A 43 16.26 -7.38 -8.90
C GLY A 43 17.05 -7.09 -7.62
N TYR A 44 17.30 -5.84 -7.28
CA TYR A 44 18.02 -5.49 -6.05
C TYR A 44 17.19 -5.84 -4.80
N GLY A 45 17.65 -6.78 -4.01
CA GLY A 45 16.94 -7.30 -2.84
C GLY A 45 16.68 -6.26 -1.75
N GLY A 46 17.49 -5.22 -1.63
CA GLY A 46 17.24 -4.10 -0.73
C GLY A 46 15.96 -3.36 -1.08
N ALA A 47 15.69 -3.14 -2.38
CA ALA A 47 14.45 -2.53 -2.83
C ALA A 47 13.23 -3.42 -2.52
N ALA A 48 13.32 -4.74 -2.75
CA ALA A 48 12.24 -5.67 -2.42
C ALA A 48 11.84 -5.60 -0.94
N LYS A 49 12.82 -5.50 -0.03
CA LYS A 49 12.58 -5.37 1.41
C LYS A 49 11.79 -4.12 1.79
N ILE A 50 11.87 -3.05 1.00
CA ILE A 50 11.06 -1.84 1.25
C ILE A 50 9.57 -2.16 1.10
N TRP A 51 9.18 -2.81 -0.01
CA TRP A 51 7.79 -3.17 -0.26
C TRP A 51 7.27 -4.25 0.68
N GLN A 52 8.10 -5.24 1.01
CA GLN A 52 7.76 -6.24 2.03
C GLN A 52 7.52 -5.59 3.39
N SER A 53 8.40 -4.68 3.83
CA SER A 53 8.22 -3.94 5.09
C SER A 53 6.96 -3.08 5.07
N MET A 54 6.66 -2.45 3.94
CA MET A 54 5.43 -1.65 3.78
C MET A 54 4.18 -2.55 3.85
N GLY A 55 4.25 -3.76 3.30
CA GLY A 55 3.20 -4.78 3.41
C GLY A 55 2.99 -5.22 4.85
N ILE A 56 4.06 -5.47 5.60
CA ILE A 56 4.00 -5.80 7.02
C ILE A 56 3.32 -4.67 7.82
N TYR A 57 3.71 -3.42 7.59
CA TYR A 57 3.05 -2.29 8.26
C TYR A 57 1.57 -2.19 7.92
N LEU A 58 1.21 -2.46 6.66
CA LEU A 58 -0.19 -2.45 6.22
C LEU A 58 -0.97 -3.60 6.86
N GLY A 59 -0.39 -4.79 6.97
CA GLY A 59 -1.00 -5.94 7.64
C GLY A 59 -1.40 -5.63 9.08
N TYR A 60 -0.49 -5.09 9.87
CA TYR A 60 -0.80 -4.62 11.23
C TYR A 60 -1.82 -3.48 11.23
N GLY A 61 -1.73 -2.57 10.27
CA GLY A 61 -2.70 -1.48 10.14
C GLY A 61 -4.12 -1.99 9.87
N ILE A 62 -4.28 -2.96 8.98
CA ILE A 62 -5.60 -3.57 8.69
C ILE A 62 -6.12 -4.32 9.91
N ALA A 63 -5.27 -5.10 10.60
CA ALA A 63 -5.64 -5.80 11.83
C ALA A 63 -6.14 -4.81 12.89
N HIS A 64 -5.44 -3.69 13.08
CA HIS A 64 -5.87 -2.64 14.00
C HIS A 64 -7.22 -2.01 13.59
N TYR A 65 -7.42 -1.73 12.29
CA TYR A 65 -8.71 -1.18 11.83
C TYR A 65 -9.86 -2.19 11.97
N ALA A 66 -9.58 -3.48 11.83
CA ALA A 66 -10.57 -4.53 12.01
C ALA A 66 -11.13 -4.63 13.44
N GLU A 67 -10.42 -4.08 14.43
CA GLU A 67 -10.93 -3.96 15.80
C GLU A 67 -12.09 -2.94 15.93
N PHE A 68 -12.17 -1.98 15.01
CA PHE A 68 -13.15 -0.89 15.06
C PHE A 68 -14.19 -0.96 13.94
N TYR A 69 -13.89 -1.66 12.85
CA TYR A 69 -14.73 -1.71 11.66
C TYR A 69 -14.94 -3.16 11.20
N ASP A 70 -16.14 -3.51 10.78
CA ASP A 70 -16.44 -4.80 10.14
C ASP A 70 -15.95 -4.79 8.68
N ILE A 71 -14.63 -4.94 8.51
CA ILE A 71 -13.97 -4.92 7.21
C ILE A 71 -14.16 -6.28 6.53
N LYS A 72 -14.68 -6.26 5.31
CA LYS A 72 -14.80 -7.46 4.46
C LYS A 72 -13.83 -7.41 3.27
N HIS A 73 -13.59 -6.24 2.72
CA HIS A 73 -12.76 -6.04 1.55
C HIS A 73 -11.78 -4.89 1.74
N VAL A 74 -10.53 -5.10 1.37
CA VAL A 74 -9.48 -4.07 1.34
C VAL A 74 -8.96 -3.94 -0.08
N LEU A 75 -9.06 -2.74 -0.65
CA LEU A 75 -8.48 -2.45 -1.97
C LEU A 75 -7.16 -1.71 -1.79
N ILE A 76 -6.08 -2.29 -2.32
CA ILE A 76 -4.76 -1.66 -2.31
C ILE A 76 -4.59 -0.86 -3.61
N LEU A 77 -4.57 0.45 -3.48
CA LEU A 77 -4.50 1.40 -4.60
C LEU A 77 -3.24 2.28 -4.49
N GLY A 78 -2.93 2.95 -5.58
CA GLY A 78 -1.87 3.97 -5.61
C GLY A 78 -0.65 3.57 -6.43
N ARG A 79 0.21 4.56 -6.72
CA ARG A 79 1.36 4.39 -7.63
C ARG A 79 2.45 3.47 -7.07
N CYS A 80 2.60 3.39 -5.76
CA CYS A 80 3.59 2.50 -5.13
C CYS A 80 3.28 1.01 -5.33
N THR A 81 2.07 0.67 -5.78
CA THR A 81 1.68 -0.72 -6.06
C THR A 81 1.87 -1.12 -7.53
N SER A 82 2.39 -0.23 -8.37
CA SER A 82 2.68 -0.55 -9.78
C SER A 82 3.80 -1.57 -9.91
N GLY A 83 3.78 -2.36 -10.99
CA GLY A 83 4.76 -3.40 -11.23
C GLY A 83 4.79 -4.47 -10.13
N ASN A 84 5.97 -4.99 -9.84
CA ASN A 84 6.16 -6.05 -8.84
C ASN A 84 5.95 -5.58 -7.39
N GLY A 85 5.99 -4.26 -7.14
CA GLY A 85 5.83 -3.71 -5.78
C GLY A 85 4.51 -4.08 -5.13
N GLY A 86 3.42 -4.13 -5.90
CA GLY A 86 2.11 -4.52 -5.38
C GLY A 86 2.07 -5.96 -4.85
N ASN A 87 2.72 -6.89 -5.54
CA ASN A 87 2.77 -8.29 -5.14
C ASN A 87 3.57 -8.46 -3.85
N LEU A 88 4.76 -7.85 -3.76
CA LEU A 88 5.60 -7.87 -2.56
C LEU A 88 4.89 -7.26 -1.33
N LEU A 89 4.11 -6.21 -1.56
CA LEU A 89 3.31 -5.61 -0.51
C LEU A 89 2.21 -6.57 -0.04
N LEU A 90 1.51 -7.22 -0.98
CA LEU A 90 0.48 -8.21 -0.65
C LEU A 90 1.08 -9.41 0.10
N GLU A 91 2.23 -9.91 -0.31
CA GLU A 91 2.96 -10.96 0.42
C GLU A 91 3.26 -10.56 1.86
N GLY A 92 3.70 -9.31 2.08
CA GLY A 92 3.95 -8.77 3.42
C GLY A 92 2.68 -8.74 4.29
N VAL A 93 1.54 -8.31 3.74
CA VAL A 93 0.25 -8.34 4.45
C VAL A 93 -0.14 -9.77 4.81
N THR A 94 -0.07 -10.67 3.83
CA THR A 94 -0.43 -12.08 4.02
C THR A 94 0.42 -12.73 5.10
N SER A 95 1.74 -12.46 5.11
CA SER A 95 2.65 -13.03 6.12
C SER A 95 2.28 -12.61 7.55
N VAL A 96 1.81 -11.38 7.75
CA VAL A 96 1.35 -10.91 9.06
C VAL A 96 0.07 -11.63 9.48
N PHE A 97 -0.88 -11.76 8.55
CA PHE A 97 -2.14 -12.45 8.85
C PHE A 97 -1.92 -13.93 9.14
N GLU A 98 -1.08 -14.62 8.37
CA GLU A 98 -0.75 -16.03 8.62
C GLU A 98 -0.10 -16.24 9.97
N ALA A 99 0.81 -15.35 10.36
CA ALA A 99 1.59 -15.50 11.59
C ALA A 99 0.81 -15.10 12.85
N GLU A 100 0.02 -14.03 12.79
CA GLU A 100 -0.52 -13.39 14.00
C GLU A 100 -2.03 -13.22 14.02
N PHE A 101 -2.70 -13.18 12.84
CA PHE A 101 -4.13 -12.92 12.72
C PHE A 101 -4.82 -13.89 11.74
N PRO A 102 -4.69 -15.21 11.91
CA PRO A 102 -5.19 -16.19 10.94
C PRO A 102 -6.71 -16.16 10.76
N GLU A 103 -7.46 -15.62 11.71
CA GLU A 103 -8.91 -15.39 11.58
C GLU A 103 -9.24 -14.31 10.54
N LEU A 104 -8.36 -13.32 10.34
CA LEU A 104 -8.58 -12.25 9.36
C LEU A 104 -8.47 -12.76 7.93
N LEU A 105 -7.66 -13.79 7.67
CA LEU A 105 -7.62 -14.47 6.35
C LEU A 105 -8.95 -15.07 5.94
N LYS A 106 -9.81 -15.40 6.89
CA LYS A 106 -11.12 -16.00 6.63
C LYS A 106 -12.23 -14.98 6.44
N THR A 107 -12.00 -13.74 6.91
CA THR A 107 -13.04 -12.70 6.99
C THR A 107 -12.76 -11.50 6.10
N ILE A 108 -11.49 -11.25 5.75
CA ILE A 108 -11.07 -10.08 4.97
C ILE A 108 -10.45 -10.54 3.65
N GLU A 109 -11.02 -10.08 2.54
CA GLU A 109 -10.46 -10.26 1.21
C GLU A 109 -9.61 -9.03 0.83
N ILE A 110 -8.34 -9.26 0.47
CA ILE A 110 -7.43 -8.19 0.06
C ILE A 110 -7.30 -8.23 -1.46
N HIS A 111 -7.64 -7.11 -2.09
CA HIS A 111 -7.65 -6.96 -3.53
C HIS A 111 -6.52 -6.07 -4.02
N LEU A 112 -5.75 -6.56 -4.99
CA LEU A 112 -4.81 -5.78 -5.78
C LEU A 112 -5.37 -5.61 -7.19
N PRO A 113 -6.14 -4.56 -7.47
CA PRO A 113 -6.77 -4.37 -8.77
C PRO A 113 -5.76 -4.26 -9.91
N SER A 114 -6.24 -4.38 -11.15
CA SER A 114 -5.40 -4.16 -12.34
C SER A 114 -4.72 -2.79 -12.30
N GLU A 115 -3.57 -2.65 -12.94
CA GLU A 115 -2.79 -1.39 -12.89
C GLU A 115 -3.59 -0.17 -13.36
N LYS A 116 -4.46 -0.34 -14.35
CA LYS A 116 -5.35 0.72 -14.81
C LYS A 116 -6.31 1.18 -13.70
N LEU A 117 -6.92 0.24 -12.98
CA LEU A 117 -7.84 0.54 -11.88
C LEU A 117 -7.11 1.13 -10.67
N ARG A 118 -5.89 0.69 -10.38
CA ARG A 118 -5.08 1.26 -9.29
C ARG A 118 -4.80 2.75 -9.45
N ARG A 119 -4.67 3.22 -10.69
CA ARG A 119 -4.42 4.64 -11.00
C ARG A 119 -5.65 5.52 -10.84
N VAL A 120 -6.83 5.00 -11.12
CA VAL A 120 -8.09 5.77 -11.13
C VAL A 120 -9.06 5.36 -10.03
N GLY A 121 -8.76 4.32 -9.27
CA GLY A 121 -9.66 3.71 -8.29
C GLY A 121 -10.13 4.68 -7.21
N GLN A 122 -9.27 5.58 -6.73
CA GLN A 122 -9.66 6.60 -5.77
C GLN A 122 -10.70 7.57 -6.32
N SER A 123 -10.55 7.98 -7.59
CA SER A 123 -11.52 8.87 -8.25
C SER A 123 -12.84 8.14 -8.48
N ILE A 124 -12.80 6.87 -8.86
CA ILE A 124 -14.00 6.05 -9.04
C ILE A 124 -14.71 5.85 -7.69
N ALA A 125 -13.97 5.50 -6.65
CA ALA A 125 -14.53 5.33 -5.30
C ALA A 125 -15.17 6.63 -4.79
N ALA A 126 -14.52 7.78 -4.97
CA ALA A 126 -15.09 9.07 -4.60
C ALA A 126 -16.35 9.40 -5.40
N ALA A 127 -16.37 9.07 -6.69
CA ALA A 127 -17.55 9.31 -7.55
C ALA A 127 -18.73 8.36 -7.25
N SER A 128 -18.46 7.22 -6.60
CA SER A 128 -19.49 6.24 -6.21
C SER A 128 -20.07 6.45 -4.80
N LEU A 129 -19.59 7.47 -4.08
CA LEU A 129 -20.17 7.79 -2.77
C LEU A 129 -21.64 8.17 -2.92
N PRO A 130 -22.53 7.68 -2.03
CA PRO A 130 -23.94 8.04 -2.09
C PRO A 130 -24.12 9.55 -1.91
N VAL A 131 -25.00 10.13 -2.71
CA VAL A 131 -25.42 11.52 -2.52
C VAL A 131 -26.21 11.56 -1.21
N ILE A 132 -25.70 12.32 -0.23
CA ILE A 132 -26.44 12.57 0.99
C ILE A 132 -27.54 13.54 0.62
N GLU A 133 -28.79 13.08 0.57
CA GLU A 133 -29.94 13.96 0.46
C GLU A 133 -29.94 14.88 1.69
N GLN A 134 -29.89 16.19 1.44
CA GLN A 134 -30.05 17.15 2.53
C GLN A 134 -31.47 16.95 3.10
N VAL A 135 -31.53 16.42 4.32
CA VAL A 135 -32.77 16.44 5.08
C VAL A 135 -33.12 17.92 5.30
N GLN A 136 -34.10 18.41 4.57
CA GLN A 136 -34.65 19.75 4.83
C GLN A 136 -35.20 19.73 6.24
N ALA A 137 -34.59 20.54 7.11
CA ALA A 137 -35.06 20.77 8.47
C ALA A 137 -36.30 21.64 8.47
#